data_19dcc8823140073aa888ebaf5d6694f3
#
_entry.id   19dcc8823140073aa888ebaf5d6694f3
#
_cell.length_a   1.000
_cell.length_b   1.000
_cell.length_c   1.000
_cell.angle_alpha   90.00
_cell.angle_beta   90.00
_cell.angle_gamma   90.00
#
_symmetry.space_group_name_H-M   'P 1'
#
loop_
_entity.id
_entity.type
_entity.pdbx_description
1 polymer ?
#
loop_
_entity_poly.entity_id
_entity_poly.type
_entity_poly.pdbx_seq_one_letter_code
_entity_poly.pdbx_strand_id
1 'polypeptide(L)'
;EAKIDLTVGLNRLREDWIISRNDTEQLQSETSTYAQERTKLSTESGILFPGKKLPRRALSGKNVTQMHYARRGIITPEMQYVAVRENQRREELFQKHPELAFQHTGVSFGASIPKMITPEFVRDEIARGRAIIPANINHPEIEPMAIGRNFLVKINANIGNYAVASSIEEEVEKMVWYIRWG
;
A
#
# COMPACT_ATOMS: atom_id res chain seq x y z
N GLU A 1 0.82 1.96 23.17
CA GLU A 1 1.55 1.29 22.07
C GLU A 1 1.01 -0.12 21.90
N ALA A 2 0.56 -0.46 20.68
CA ALA A 2 0.11 -1.82 20.39
C ALA A 2 1.34 -2.74 20.36
N LYS A 3 1.33 -3.76 21.21
CA LYS A 3 2.40 -4.77 21.22
C LYS A 3 2.19 -5.71 20.04
N ILE A 4 3.08 -5.66 19.06
CA ILE A 4 3.02 -6.53 17.89
C ILE A 4 3.55 -7.92 18.29
N ASP A 5 2.72 -8.94 18.07
CA ASP A 5 3.13 -10.33 18.19
C ASP A 5 3.82 -10.77 16.89
N LEU A 6 5.13 -11.01 16.96
CA LEU A 6 5.93 -11.39 15.81
C LEU A 6 5.54 -12.77 15.21
N THR A 7 4.84 -13.61 15.96
CA THR A 7 4.36 -14.91 15.47
C THR A 7 3.07 -14.80 14.66
N VAL A 8 2.28 -13.75 14.91
CA VAL A 8 1.04 -13.46 14.20
C VAL A 8 1.24 -12.46 13.07
N GLY A 9 2.17 -11.51 13.26
CA GLY A 9 2.48 -10.45 12.31
C GLY A 9 1.57 -9.22 12.45
N LEU A 10 1.52 -8.42 11.39
CA LEU A 10 0.70 -7.21 11.35
C LEU A 10 -0.79 -7.52 11.17
N ASN A 11 -1.64 -6.62 11.69
CA ASN A 11 -3.08 -6.73 11.51
C ASN A 11 -3.45 -6.67 10.02
N ARG A 12 -4.34 -7.54 9.58
CA ARG A 12 -4.77 -7.70 8.19
C ARG A 12 -5.93 -6.77 7.85
N LEU A 13 -5.67 -5.47 7.88
CA LEU A 13 -6.63 -4.38 7.70
C LEU A 13 -7.60 -4.60 6.52
N ARG A 14 -7.09 -5.09 5.39
CA ARG A 14 -7.87 -5.21 4.14
C ARG A 14 -8.42 -6.61 3.87
N GLU A 15 -8.25 -7.57 4.79
CA GLU A 15 -8.69 -8.97 4.55
C GLU A 15 -10.18 -9.04 4.28
N ASP A 16 -11.00 -8.41 5.14
CA ASP A 16 -12.46 -8.39 4.99
C ASP A 16 -12.90 -7.62 3.73
N TRP A 17 -12.21 -6.55 3.37
CA TRP A 17 -12.49 -5.81 2.14
C TRP A 17 -12.27 -6.66 0.88
N ILE A 18 -11.21 -7.48 0.89
CA ILE A 18 -10.88 -8.37 -0.22
C ILE A 18 -11.90 -9.51 -0.30
N ILE A 19 -12.25 -10.12 0.83
CA ILE A 19 -13.18 -11.26 0.88
C ILE A 19 -14.59 -10.81 0.48
N SER A 20 -15.07 -9.67 0.97
CA SER A 20 -16.44 -9.18 0.72
C SER A 20 -16.74 -8.89 -0.76
N ARG A 21 -15.71 -8.67 -1.59
CA ARG A 21 -15.88 -8.48 -3.04
C ARG A 21 -16.27 -9.76 -3.79
N ASN A 22 -16.07 -10.94 -3.20
CA ASN A 22 -16.43 -12.24 -3.79
C ASN A 22 -15.83 -12.48 -5.19
N ASP A 23 -14.67 -11.97 -5.46
CA ASP A 23 -13.96 -12.06 -6.74
C ASP A 23 -12.61 -12.76 -6.62
N THR A 24 -12.27 -13.26 -5.42
CA THR A 24 -11.05 -14.00 -5.12
C THR A 24 -11.35 -15.33 -4.44
N GLU A 25 -10.45 -16.28 -4.62
CA GLU A 25 -10.42 -17.54 -3.88
C GLU A 25 -9.07 -17.73 -3.20
N GLN A 26 -9.06 -18.41 -2.06
CA GLN A 26 -7.81 -18.82 -1.41
C GLN A 26 -7.35 -20.14 -2.01
N LEU A 27 -6.08 -20.23 -2.37
CA LEU A 27 -5.48 -21.46 -2.87
C LEU A 27 -5.45 -22.52 -1.77
N GLN A 28 -5.57 -23.78 -2.17
CA GLN A 28 -5.48 -24.93 -1.25
C GLN A 28 -4.04 -25.41 -1.03
N SER A 29 -3.11 -24.98 -1.91
CA SER A 29 -1.69 -25.32 -1.85
C SER A 29 -0.86 -24.27 -2.57
N GLU A 30 0.44 -24.27 -2.32
CA GLU A 30 1.39 -23.50 -3.12
C GLU A 30 1.43 -24.03 -4.55
N THR A 31 1.31 -23.16 -5.55
CA THR A 31 1.21 -23.53 -6.96
C THR A 31 2.52 -23.35 -7.73
N SER A 32 3.44 -22.52 -7.27
CA SER A 32 4.73 -22.33 -7.93
C SER A 32 5.78 -23.29 -7.36
N THR A 33 6.63 -23.86 -8.22
CA THR A 33 7.76 -24.71 -7.84
C THR A 33 8.65 -23.99 -6.82
N TYR A 34 8.95 -22.72 -7.05
CA TYR A 34 9.74 -21.90 -6.14
C TYR A 34 9.12 -21.84 -4.73
N ALA A 35 7.81 -21.58 -4.62
CA ALA A 35 7.14 -21.50 -3.33
C ALA A 35 7.15 -22.85 -2.60
N GLN A 36 6.94 -23.96 -3.34
CA GLN A 36 6.99 -25.31 -2.80
C GLN A 36 8.38 -25.66 -2.26
N GLU A 37 9.43 -25.38 -3.03
CA GLU A 37 10.83 -25.58 -2.61
C GLU A 37 11.18 -24.73 -1.39
N ARG A 38 10.82 -23.46 -1.39
CA ARG A 38 11.04 -22.55 -0.24
C ARG A 38 10.32 -23.05 1.01
N THR A 39 9.09 -23.53 0.89
CA THR A 39 8.34 -24.07 2.02
C THR A 39 9.02 -25.34 2.56
N LYS A 40 9.48 -26.24 1.67
CA LYS A 40 10.22 -27.43 2.06
C LYS A 40 11.51 -27.07 2.81
N LEU A 41 12.35 -26.21 2.25
CA LEU A 41 13.59 -25.75 2.89
C LEU A 41 13.34 -25.07 4.24
N SER A 42 12.29 -24.25 4.35
CA SER A 42 11.93 -23.59 5.61
C SER A 42 11.46 -24.60 6.66
N THR A 43 10.77 -25.68 6.26
CA THR A 43 10.37 -26.76 7.16
C THR A 43 11.59 -27.54 7.66
N GLU A 44 12.51 -27.89 6.76
CA GLU A 44 13.74 -28.63 7.09
C GLU A 44 14.68 -27.82 8.00
N SER A 45 14.73 -26.47 7.81
CA SER A 45 15.56 -25.57 8.62
C SER A 45 14.89 -25.07 9.90
N GLY A 46 13.63 -25.43 10.16
CA GLY A 46 12.87 -24.95 11.32
C GLY A 46 12.52 -23.45 11.29
N ILE A 47 12.69 -22.76 10.14
CA ILE A 47 12.42 -21.32 9.95
C ILE A 47 11.05 -21.14 9.29
N LEU A 48 10.03 -21.78 9.78
CA LEU A 48 8.66 -21.56 9.32
C LEU A 48 8.01 -20.40 10.08
N PHE A 49 7.54 -19.40 9.31
CA PHE A 49 6.68 -18.38 9.90
C PHE A 49 5.27 -18.97 10.13
N PRO A 50 4.84 -19.16 11.39
CA PRO A 50 3.59 -19.89 11.70
C PRO A 50 2.33 -19.15 11.19
N GLY A 51 2.40 -17.83 10.98
CA GLY A 51 1.32 -17.01 10.46
C GLY A 51 1.18 -16.98 8.94
N LYS A 52 2.05 -17.71 8.18
CA LYS A 52 1.98 -17.73 6.71
C LYS A 52 0.66 -18.35 6.25
N LYS A 53 -0.16 -17.56 5.59
CA LYS A 53 -1.39 -18.04 4.93
C LYS A 53 -1.11 -18.34 3.46
N LEU A 54 -1.83 -19.32 2.90
CA LEU A 54 -1.82 -19.59 1.47
C LEU A 54 -2.31 -18.36 0.67
N PRO A 55 -1.74 -18.11 -0.51
CA PRO A 55 -2.11 -16.95 -1.30
C PRO A 55 -3.54 -17.04 -1.83
N ARG A 56 -4.11 -15.87 -2.13
CA ARG A 56 -5.37 -15.72 -2.86
C ARG A 56 -5.08 -15.43 -4.31
N ARG A 57 -6.00 -15.83 -5.19
CA ARG A 57 -6.00 -15.43 -6.61
C ARG A 57 -7.38 -14.92 -7.02
N ALA A 58 -7.43 -14.19 -8.12
CA ALA A 58 -8.69 -13.85 -8.75
C ALA A 58 -9.43 -15.11 -9.22
N LEU A 59 -10.75 -15.12 -9.06
CA LEU A 59 -11.59 -16.14 -9.67
C LEU A 59 -11.45 -16.12 -11.19
N SER A 60 -11.71 -17.25 -11.85
CA SER A 60 -11.66 -17.36 -13.31
C SER A 60 -12.52 -16.27 -13.96
N GLY A 61 -11.96 -15.53 -14.91
CA GLY A 61 -12.62 -14.42 -15.60
C GLY A 61 -12.80 -13.13 -14.77
N LYS A 62 -12.32 -13.07 -13.53
CA LYS A 62 -12.34 -11.86 -12.70
C LYS A 62 -11.00 -11.12 -12.75
N ASN A 63 -11.06 -9.80 -12.52
CA ASN A 63 -9.90 -8.95 -12.39
C ASN A 63 -10.03 -8.15 -11.08
N VAL A 64 -8.98 -8.17 -10.27
CA VAL A 64 -8.94 -7.61 -8.90
C VAL A 64 -8.07 -6.36 -8.78
N THR A 65 -7.74 -5.74 -9.90
CA THR A 65 -6.95 -4.50 -9.88
C THR A 65 -7.82 -3.29 -9.54
N GLN A 66 -7.27 -2.34 -8.81
CA GLN A 66 -7.98 -1.09 -8.48
C GLN A 66 -8.41 -0.33 -9.74
N MET A 67 -7.61 -0.37 -10.81
CA MET A 67 -7.98 0.20 -12.11
C MET A 67 -9.22 -0.47 -12.73
N HIS A 68 -9.35 -1.78 -12.60
CA HIS A 68 -10.52 -2.50 -13.10
C HIS A 68 -11.80 -2.03 -12.41
N TYR A 69 -11.79 -1.94 -11.08
CA TYR A 69 -12.92 -1.44 -10.30
C TYR A 69 -13.24 0.01 -10.67
N ALA A 70 -12.23 0.87 -10.72
CA ALA A 70 -12.36 2.28 -11.04
C ALA A 70 -13.03 2.50 -12.43
N ARG A 71 -12.56 1.79 -13.45
CA ARG A 71 -13.14 1.86 -14.81
C ARG A 71 -14.58 1.37 -14.90
N ARG A 72 -15.01 0.55 -13.97
CA ARG A 72 -16.41 0.11 -13.82
C ARG A 72 -17.25 1.03 -12.94
N GLY A 73 -16.71 2.16 -12.51
CA GLY A 73 -17.39 3.10 -11.62
C GLY A 73 -17.48 2.63 -10.15
N ILE A 74 -16.80 1.54 -9.79
CA ILE A 74 -16.84 0.96 -8.45
C ILE A 74 -15.84 1.69 -7.57
N ILE A 75 -16.31 2.21 -6.43
CA ILE A 75 -15.48 2.76 -5.37
C ILE A 75 -15.18 1.64 -4.37
N THR A 76 -13.90 1.30 -4.23
CA THR A 76 -13.45 0.27 -3.29
C THR A 76 -13.19 0.86 -1.90
N PRO A 77 -13.20 0.05 -0.82
CA PRO A 77 -12.77 0.51 0.50
C PRO A 77 -11.36 1.10 0.51
N GLU A 78 -10.46 0.59 -0.34
CA GLU A 78 -9.12 1.15 -0.53
C GLU A 78 -9.17 2.60 -1.03
N MET A 79 -10.06 2.93 -1.98
CA MET A 79 -10.22 4.29 -2.49
C MET A 79 -10.82 5.22 -1.43
N GLN A 80 -11.76 4.73 -0.62
CA GLN A 80 -12.31 5.48 0.52
C GLN A 80 -11.24 5.76 1.56
N TYR A 81 -10.45 4.75 1.92
CA TYR A 81 -9.35 4.88 2.86
C TYR A 81 -8.32 5.93 2.39
N VAL A 82 -7.92 5.87 1.12
CA VAL A 82 -7.01 6.87 0.53
C VAL A 82 -7.58 8.27 0.65
N ALA A 83 -8.85 8.48 0.31
CA ALA A 83 -9.47 9.81 0.40
C ALA A 83 -9.42 10.38 1.83
N VAL A 84 -9.71 9.55 2.83
CA VAL A 84 -9.64 9.96 4.25
C VAL A 84 -8.22 10.33 4.65
N ARG A 85 -7.25 9.46 4.34
CA ARG A 85 -5.84 9.66 4.72
C ARG A 85 -5.20 10.86 4.03
N GLU A 86 -5.50 11.09 2.76
CA GLU A 86 -5.03 12.27 2.01
C GLU A 86 -5.52 13.57 2.66
N ASN A 87 -6.79 13.66 3.03
CA ASN A 87 -7.34 14.84 3.69
C ASN A 87 -6.74 15.05 5.08
N GLN A 88 -6.63 14.00 5.90
CA GLN A 88 -6.03 14.08 7.23
C GLN A 88 -4.58 14.56 7.19
N ARG A 89 -3.74 13.96 6.34
CA ARG A 89 -2.33 14.35 6.22
C ARG A 89 -2.17 15.78 5.70
N ARG A 90 -3.02 16.22 4.78
CA ARG A 90 -3.00 17.61 4.30
C ARG A 90 -3.38 18.58 5.40
N GLU A 91 -4.40 18.27 6.19
CA GLU A 91 -4.81 19.08 7.32
C GLU A 91 -3.68 19.20 8.36
N GLU A 92 -3.08 18.07 8.76
CA GLU A 92 -1.93 18.05 9.66
C GLU A 92 -0.74 18.85 9.11
N LEU A 93 -0.46 18.74 7.82
CA LEU A 93 0.62 19.46 7.16
C LEU A 93 0.40 20.97 7.23
N PHE A 94 -0.80 21.45 6.88
CA PHE A 94 -1.12 22.88 6.92
C PHE A 94 -1.23 23.44 8.35
N GLN A 95 -1.58 22.62 9.32
CA GLN A 95 -1.53 23.01 10.74
C GLN A 95 -0.09 23.22 11.22
N LYS A 96 0.84 22.34 10.83
CA LYS A 96 2.26 22.44 11.20
C LYS A 96 3.02 23.47 10.38
N HIS A 97 2.63 23.66 9.12
CA HIS A 97 3.30 24.49 8.12
C HIS A 97 2.31 25.35 7.35
N PRO A 98 1.73 26.39 8.00
CA PRO A 98 0.73 27.27 7.36
C PRO A 98 1.26 27.96 6.10
N GLU A 99 2.57 28.20 6.05
CA GLU A 99 3.25 28.83 4.89
C GLU A 99 3.10 28.03 3.61
N LEU A 100 2.91 26.71 3.68
CA LEU A 100 2.74 25.86 2.51
C LEU A 100 1.43 26.14 1.76
N ALA A 101 0.41 26.66 2.43
CA ALA A 101 -0.84 27.03 1.79
C ALA A 101 -0.67 28.15 0.75
N PHE A 102 0.37 28.97 0.90
CA PHE A 102 0.68 30.11 0.03
C PHE A 102 1.88 29.85 -0.88
N GLN A 103 2.53 28.70 -0.77
CA GLN A 103 3.62 28.30 -1.63
C GLN A 103 3.06 28.03 -3.04
N HIS A 104 3.68 28.58 -4.05
CA HIS A 104 3.26 28.40 -5.46
C HIS A 104 1.85 28.93 -5.80
N THR A 105 1.41 30.00 -5.15
CA THR A 105 0.13 30.65 -5.45
C THR A 105 0.03 30.98 -6.93
N GLY A 106 -1.01 30.47 -7.61
CA GLY A 106 -1.24 30.66 -9.04
C GLY A 106 -0.44 29.73 -9.99
N VAL A 107 0.41 28.85 -9.47
CA VAL A 107 1.17 27.89 -10.26
C VAL A 107 0.85 26.46 -9.83
N SER A 108 0.15 25.69 -10.68
CA SER A 108 -0.28 24.34 -10.37
C SER A 108 0.78 23.26 -10.66
N PHE A 109 1.82 23.59 -11.44
CA PHE A 109 2.79 22.60 -11.95
C PHE A 109 2.13 21.36 -12.58
N GLY A 110 0.93 21.53 -13.15
CA GLY A 110 0.15 20.48 -13.75
C GLY A 110 -0.65 19.59 -12.77
N ALA A 111 -0.65 19.90 -11.49
CA ALA A 111 -1.58 19.31 -10.53
C ALA A 111 -2.92 20.06 -10.53
N SER A 112 -4.00 19.34 -10.29
CA SER A 112 -5.34 19.90 -10.12
C SER A 112 -5.99 19.25 -8.90
N ILE A 113 -5.55 19.71 -7.73
CA ILE A 113 -5.92 19.10 -6.44
C ILE A 113 -7.17 19.81 -5.91
N PRO A 114 -8.30 19.12 -5.71
CA PRO A 114 -9.50 19.73 -5.14
C PRO A 114 -9.26 20.08 -3.66
N LYS A 115 -10.11 20.97 -3.13
CA LYS A 115 -10.05 21.36 -1.71
C LYS A 115 -10.20 20.13 -0.79
N MET A 116 -11.05 19.19 -1.18
CA MET A 116 -11.25 17.92 -0.48
C MET A 116 -11.10 16.76 -1.48
N ILE A 117 -10.30 15.79 -1.13
CA ILE A 117 -10.17 14.52 -1.87
C ILE A 117 -11.36 13.64 -1.51
N THR A 118 -12.20 13.31 -2.50
CA THR A 118 -13.33 12.40 -2.33
C THR A 118 -12.99 11.01 -2.88
N PRO A 119 -13.70 9.95 -2.46
CA PRO A 119 -13.53 8.62 -3.05
C PRO A 119 -13.79 8.58 -4.56
N GLU A 120 -14.72 9.39 -5.06
CA GLU A 120 -15.02 9.57 -6.48
C GLU A 120 -13.83 10.17 -7.22
N PHE A 121 -13.19 11.19 -6.64
CA PHE A 121 -11.99 11.80 -7.21
C PHE A 121 -10.86 10.75 -7.31
N VAL A 122 -10.62 9.97 -6.24
CA VAL A 122 -9.63 8.88 -6.25
C VAL A 122 -9.94 7.86 -7.35
N ARG A 123 -11.20 7.40 -7.43
CA ARG A 123 -11.65 6.49 -8.49
C ARG A 123 -11.38 7.07 -9.89
N ASP A 124 -11.72 8.31 -10.13
CA ASP A 124 -11.60 8.94 -11.45
C ASP A 124 -10.13 9.13 -11.86
N GLU A 125 -9.26 9.48 -10.93
CA GLU A 125 -7.82 9.57 -11.18
C GLU A 125 -7.24 8.19 -11.56
N ILE A 126 -7.67 7.12 -10.87
CA ILE A 126 -7.25 5.75 -11.18
C ILE A 126 -7.83 5.29 -12.52
N ALA A 127 -9.12 5.53 -12.78
CA ALA A 127 -9.78 5.13 -14.03
C ALA A 127 -9.11 5.75 -15.27
N ARG A 128 -8.63 7.00 -15.13
CA ARG A 128 -7.91 7.74 -16.18
C ARG A 128 -6.42 7.36 -16.27
N GLY A 129 -5.92 6.50 -15.40
CA GLY A 129 -4.51 6.09 -15.37
C GLY A 129 -3.56 7.17 -14.84
N ARG A 130 -4.06 8.16 -14.10
CA ARG A 130 -3.26 9.24 -13.50
C ARG A 130 -2.82 8.96 -12.07
N ALA A 131 -3.38 7.93 -11.46
CA ALA A 131 -3.00 7.43 -10.15
C ALA A 131 -3.08 5.90 -10.09
N ILE A 132 -2.32 5.32 -9.16
CA ILE A 132 -2.41 3.90 -8.80
C ILE A 132 -2.53 3.75 -7.29
N ILE A 133 -3.16 2.66 -6.85
CA ILE A 133 -3.11 2.19 -5.45
C ILE A 133 -2.40 0.84 -5.48
N PRO A 134 -1.15 0.74 -5.00
CA PRO A 134 -0.42 -0.51 -4.89
C PRO A 134 -0.95 -1.34 -3.71
N ALA A 135 -2.03 -2.09 -3.94
CA ALA A 135 -2.76 -2.84 -2.93
C ALA A 135 -2.88 -4.33 -3.32
N ASN A 136 -1.78 -5.08 -3.18
CA ASN A 136 -1.76 -6.51 -3.45
C ASN A 136 -2.73 -7.26 -2.53
N ILE A 137 -3.56 -8.15 -3.10
CA ILE A 137 -4.52 -8.98 -2.35
C ILE A 137 -3.84 -9.97 -1.40
N ASN A 138 -2.55 -10.29 -1.62
CA ASN A 138 -1.77 -11.19 -0.77
C ASN A 138 -0.97 -10.47 0.32
N HIS A 139 -1.09 -9.14 0.39
CA HIS A 139 -0.54 -8.30 1.46
C HIS A 139 -1.64 -7.43 2.07
N PRO A 140 -2.66 -8.05 2.70
CA PRO A 140 -3.81 -7.32 3.25
C PRO A 140 -3.48 -6.44 4.46
N GLU A 141 -2.30 -6.60 5.07
CA GLU A 141 -1.76 -5.79 6.15
C GLU A 141 -1.31 -4.39 5.70
N ILE A 142 -1.04 -4.20 4.41
CA ILE A 142 -0.56 -2.92 3.89
C ILE A 142 -1.69 -1.89 3.87
N GLU A 143 -1.45 -0.72 4.46
CA GLU A 143 -2.34 0.44 4.34
C GLU A 143 -2.35 0.96 2.89
N PRO A 144 -3.53 1.16 2.30
CA PRO A 144 -3.62 1.73 0.96
C PRO A 144 -3.09 3.16 0.91
N MET A 145 -2.34 3.45 -0.14
CA MET A 145 -1.92 4.81 -0.49
C MET A 145 -2.07 5.02 -2.00
N ALA A 146 -2.24 6.26 -2.44
CA ALA A 146 -2.23 6.59 -3.85
C ALA A 146 -0.84 7.11 -4.27
N ILE A 147 -0.44 6.74 -5.48
CA ILE A 147 0.71 7.31 -6.16
C ILE A 147 0.19 8.02 -7.40
N GLY A 148 0.30 9.34 -7.43
CA GLY A 148 -0.20 10.15 -8.54
C GLY A 148 0.03 11.63 -8.31
N ARG A 149 0.00 12.41 -9.40
CA ARG A 149 0.32 13.85 -9.37
C ARG A 149 -0.57 14.67 -8.42
N ASN A 150 -1.80 14.25 -8.22
CA ASN A 150 -2.80 14.97 -7.43
C ASN A 150 -2.89 14.48 -5.97
N PHE A 151 -1.96 13.64 -5.54
CA PHE A 151 -1.89 13.04 -4.21
C PHE A 151 -0.58 13.41 -3.52
N LEU A 152 -0.50 13.15 -2.23
CA LEU A 152 0.73 13.32 -1.46
C LEU A 152 1.87 12.50 -2.05
N VAL A 153 3.07 13.07 -2.00
CA VAL A 153 4.26 12.43 -2.59
C VAL A 153 4.60 11.16 -1.83
N LYS A 154 4.73 10.05 -2.56
CA LYS A 154 5.27 8.81 -2.01
C LYS A 154 6.79 8.90 -1.93
N ILE A 155 7.34 8.72 -0.74
CA ILE A 155 8.78 8.55 -0.57
C ILE A 155 9.16 7.10 -0.91
N ASN A 156 10.19 6.94 -1.72
CA ASN A 156 10.77 5.62 -2.00
C ASN A 156 12.14 5.54 -1.34
N ALA A 157 12.27 4.66 -0.36
CA ALA A 157 13.49 4.47 0.41
C ALA A 157 14.29 3.28 -0.12
N ASN A 158 15.59 3.45 -0.32
CA ASN A 158 16.50 2.37 -0.63
C ASN A 158 17.26 1.97 0.63
N ILE A 159 16.99 0.79 1.12
CA ILE A 159 17.63 0.20 2.31
C ILE A 159 18.24 -1.12 1.89
N GLY A 160 19.48 -1.37 2.30
CA GLY A 160 20.19 -2.59 1.99
C GLY A 160 21.66 -2.37 1.73
N ASN A 161 22.42 -3.45 1.77
CA ASN A 161 23.87 -3.42 1.56
C ASN A 161 24.17 -3.33 0.05
N TYR A 162 24.68 -2.17 -0.37
CA TYR A 162 25.17 -1.95 -1.73
C TYR A 162 26.68 -2.27 -1.84
N ALA A 163 27.26 -2.09 -3.03
CA ALA A 163 28.68 -2.32 -3.31
C ALA A 163 29.64 -1.50 -2.44
N VAL A 164 29.15 -0.45 -1.80
CA VAL A 164 29.84 0.28 -0.72
C VAL A 164 29.25 -0.27 0.56
N ALA A 165 30.02 -1.06 1.31
CA ALA A 165 29.58 -1.72 2.53
C ALA A 165 29.03 -0.72 3.56
N SER A 166 27.78 -0.89 3.93
CA SER A 166 27.15 -0.24 5.09
C SER A 166 26.94 -1.25 6.21
N SER A 167 26.99 -0.79 7.45
CA SER A 167 26.68 -1.62 8.62
C SER A 167 25.15 -1.79 8.77
N ILE A 168 24.75 -2.78 9.55
CA ILE A 168 23.33 -2.99 9.90
C ILE A 168 22.79 -1.75 10.62
N GLU A 169 23.57 -1.14 11.50
CA GLU A 169 23.21 0.04 12.27
C GLU A 169 22.93 1.24 11.34
N GLU A 170 23.77 1.46 10.33
CA GLU A 170 23.57 2.52 9.33
C GLU A 170 22.30 2.31 8.51
N GLU A 171 21.99 1.06 8.14
CA GLU A 171 20.76 0.75 7.42
C GLU A 171 19.51 0.93 8.29
N VAL A 172 19.59 0.60 9.58
CA VAL A 172 18.53 0.87 10.55
C VAL A 172 18.33 2.38 10.74
N GLU A 173 19.41 3.16 10.83
CA GLU A 173 19.32 4.62 10.93
C GLU A 173 18.65 5.22 9.69
N LYS A 174 19.01 4.78 8.48
CA LYS A 174 18.33 5.17 7.24
C LYS A 174 16.84 4.85 7.31
N MET A 175 16.46 3.64 7.74
CA MET A 175 15.06 3.26 7.88
C MET A 175 14.30 4.20 8.82
N VAL A 176 14.90 4.56 9.98
CA VAL A 176 14.29 5.49 10.94
C VAL A 176 14.05 6.86 10.30
N TRP A 177 15.01 7.39 9.54
CA TRP A 177 14.86 8.65 8.84
C TRP A 177 13.76 8.61 7.78
N TYR A 178 13.68 7.55 6.99
CA TYR A 178 12.63 7.40 5.98
C TYR A 178 11.23 7.32 6.60
N ILE A 179 11.07 6.63 7.74
CA ILE A 179 9.80 6.59 8.48
C ILE A 179 9.41 7.98 8.99
N ARG A 180 10.38 8.79 9.44
CA ARG A 180 10.12 10.16 9.93
C ARG A 180 9.68 11.11 8.82
N TRP A 181 10.19 10.93 7.62
CA TRP A 181 9.93 11.82 6.48
C TRP A 181 8.77 11.37 5.58
N GLY A 182 8.30 10.17 5.67
CA GLY A 182 7.30 9.67 4.76
C GLY A 182 6.23 8.82 5.21
#